data_8869730ec7a0987a95c8fe7f46d37b8f
#
_entry.id   8869730ec7a0987a95c8fe7f46d37b8f
#
_cell.length_a   1.000
_cell.length_b   1.000
_cell.length_c   1.000
_cell.angle_alpha   90.00
_cell.angle_beta   90.00
_cell.angle_gamma   90.00
#
_symmetry.space_group_name_H-M   'P 1'
#
loop_
_entity.id
_entity.type
_entity.pdbx_description
1 polymer ?
#
loop_
_entity_poly.entity_id
_entity_poly.type
_entity_poly.pdbx_seq_one_letter_code
_entity_poly.pdbx_strand_id
1 'polypeptide(L)'
;MKRLISLVSITVLSLTLGVSSAFARGENYVALGDSLAAGQTPYQEIDAGYSDLVAMRLGMIGQLNHYTKQLAFPGFTTADVLERVKSEEASALLANATLITISAGANDLLRLVQVNPSAGTLTFSQLQVDFALNSARKNMADLLAELKLRAPNAKVYVMGYYFAYPTVHATQKEGTNAQLLKLNTILEQQAEQAGMTYVNVYDAFGLQATHYLPNIADVHPNFEGYRQMANAFLKSYSGSDGLAISTTELPKPNPMTFQEIMEKQAESNEKPVVEQQEKVATVRSIQGFIGYATFIEKIKANQSIQPQRI
;
A
#
# COMPACT_ATOMS: atom_id res chain seq x y z
N MET A 1 65.23 -34.63 47.84
CA MET A 1 63.73 -34.52 47.59
C MET A 1 63.49 -33.12 47.07
N LYS A 2 63.41 -32.95 45.74
CA LYS A 2 63.16 -31.64 45.08
C LYS A 2 61.74 -31.69 44.53
N ARG A 3 60.87 -30.82 45.07
CA ARG A 3 59.45 -30.67 44.58
C ARG A 3 59.50 -29.77 43.36
N LEU A 4 59.08 -30.33 42.21
CA LEU A 4 58.74 -29.53 41.01
C LEU A 4 57.35 -28.90 41.23
N ILE A 5 57.32 -27.57 41.18
CA ILE A 5 56.08 -26.80 41.11
C ILE A 5 55.84 -26.54 39.62
N SER A 6 54.78 -27.15 39.07
CA SER A 6 54.34 -26.92 37.69
C SER A 6 53.43 -25.71 37.68
N LEU A 7 53.85 -24.63 37.01
CA LEU A 7 53.03 -23.47 36.72
C LEU A 7 52.15 -23.80 35.52
N VAL A 8 50.87 -23.91 35.73
CA VAL A 8 49.86 -23.99 34.66
C VAL A 8 49.47 -22.56 34.31
N SER A 9 49.96 -22.07 33.18
CA SER A 9 49.54 -20.78 32.61
C SER A 9 48.17 -20.95 31.91
N ILE A 10 47.12 -20.43 32.53
CA ILE A 10 45.79 -20.35 31.93
C ILE A 10 45.78 -19.10 31.04
N THR A 11 45.90 -19.30 29.73
CA THR A 11 45.68 -18.25 28.73
C THR A 11 44.19 -18.09 28.52
N VAL A 12 43.60 -17.07 29.14
CA VAL A 12 42.21 -16.66 28.87
C VAL A 12 42.18 -15.95 27.52
N LEU A 13 41.78 -16.67 26.48
CA LEU A 13 41.50 -16.11 25.16
C LEU A 13 40.18 -15.35 25.24
N SER A 14 40.23 -14.04 25.46
CA SER A 14 39.06 -13.16 25.40
C SER A 14 38.56 -13.08 23.97
N LEU A 15 37.57 -13.91 23.65
CA LEU A 15 36.82 -13.81 22.40
C LEU A 15 35.90 -12.59 22.51
N THR A 16 36.39 -11.42 22.14
CA THR A 16 35.55 -10.24 21.90
C THR A 16 34.72 -10.53 20.64
N LEU A 17 33.53 -11.07 20.84
CA LEU A 17 32.48 -11.04 19.82
C LEU A 17 32.20 -9.57 19.54
N GLY A 18 32.84 -9.04 18.50
CA GLY A 18 32.48 -7.76 17.92
C GLY A 18 31.03 -7.87 17.48
N VAL A 19 30.10 -7.42 18.32
CA VAL A 19 28.73 -7.12 17.90
C VAL A 19 28.89 -5.93 16.96
N SER A 20 29.14 -6.22 15.67
CA SER A 20 28.90 -5.26 14.63
C SER A 20 27.44 -4.89 14.75
N SER A 21 27.13 -3.74 15.35
CA SER A 21 25.85 -3.09 15.14
C SER A 21 25.78 -2.84 13.64
N ALA A 22 25.23 -3.81 12.90
CA ALA A 22 24.75 -3.54 11.59
C ALA A 22 23.71 -2.42 11.83
N PHE A 23 24.09 -1.18 11.58
CA PHE A 23 23.13 -0.09 11.43
C PHE A 23 22.15 -0.63 10.40
N ALA A 24 20.96 -0.94 10.87
CA ALA A 24 19.91 -1.41 9.99
C ALA A 24 19.77 -0.36 8.89
N ARG A 25 20.16 -0.74 7.69
CA ARG A 25 20.10 0.14 6.53
C ARG A 25 18.62 0.48 6.40
N GLY A 26 18.27 1.78 6.45
CA GLY A 26 16.87 2.19 6.36
C GLY A 26 16.22 1.62 5.10
N GLU A 27 14.91 1.42 5.13
CA GLU A 27 14.13 0.82 4.04
C GLU A 27 14.03 1.76 2.83
N ASN A 28 14.18 1.20 1.65
CA ASN A 28 13.73 1.80 0.40
C ASN A 28 12.29 1.30 0.18
N TYR A 29 11.32 2.08 0.63
CA TYR A 29 9.92 1.71 0.64
C TYR A 29 9.19 2.15 -0.63
N VAL A 30 8.58 1.19 -1.33
CA VAL A 30 7.73 1.41 -2.50
C VAL A 30 6.30 0.95 -2.18
N ALA A 31 5.34 1.85 -2.27
CA ALA A 31 3.92 1.52 -2.20
C ALA A 31 3.35 1.34 -3.60
N LEU A 32 2.76 0.16 -3.84
CA LEU A 32 2.09 -0.23 -5.08
C LEU A 32 0.59 -0.32 -4.85
N GLY A 33 -0.19 -0.11 -5.89
CA GLY A 33 -1.58 -0.52 -5.86
C GLY A 33 -2.59 0.51 -6.30
N ASP A 34 -3.70 0.52 -5.58
CA ASP A 34 -4.90 1.29 -5.89
C ASP A 34 -4.98 2.63 -5.13
N SER A 35 -6.19 3.16 -5.03
CA SER A 35 -6.49 4.41 -4.33
C SER A 35 -6.09 4.41 -2.84
N LEU A 36 -6.07 3.24 -2.18
CA LEU A 36 -5.69 3.15 -0.77
C LEU A 36 -4.19 3.39 -0.59
N ALA A 37 -3.35 2.84 -1.47
CA ALA A 37 -1.91 3.11 -1.48
C ALA A 37 -1.61 4.54 -1.94
N ALA A 38 -2.42 5.09 -2.86
CA ALA A 38 -2.31 6.49 -3.31
C ALA A 38 -2.73 7.50 -2.22
N GLY A 39 -3.57 7.12 -1.26
CA GLY A 39 -4.08 7.99 -0.19
C GLY A 39 -5.31 8.80 -0.61
N GLN A 40 -6.23 8.19 -1.39
CA GLN A 40 -7.46 8.87 -1.77
C GLN A 40 -8.40 9.04 -0.58
N THR A 41 -8.86 10.28 -0.38
CA THR A 41 -9.80 10.65 0.68
C THR A 41 -11.26 10.28 0.30
N PRO A 42 -12.20 10.28 1.27
CA PRO A 42 -13.63 10.09 0.98
C PRO A 42 -14.25 11.17 0.07
N TYR A 43 -13.49 12.19 -0.27
CA TYR A 43 -13.93 13.34 -1.08
C TYR A 43 -13.19 13.43 -2.42
N GLN A 44 -12.57 12.32 -2.87
CA GLN A 44 -11.84 12.19 -4.15
C GLN A 44 -10.61 13.10 -4.26
N GLU A 45 -10.05 13.50 -3.14
CA GLU A 45 -8.76 14.19 -3.05
C GLU A 45 -7.67 13.19 -2.68
N ILE A 46 -6.41 13.57 -2.81
CA ILE A 46 -5.25 12.78 -2.36
C ILE A 46 -4.66 13.47 -1.13
N ASP A 47 -4.45 12.68 -0.08
CA ASP A 47 -3.78 13.12 1.14
C ASP A 47 -2.86 11.99 1.65
N ALA A 48 -2.42 12.07 2.90
CA ALA A 48 -1.64 11.00 3.50
C ALA A 48 -2.51 9.74 3.69
N GLY A 49 -2.24 8.71 2.89
CA GLY A 49 -2.81 7.38 3.02
C GLY A 49 -2.04 6.50 4.00
N TYR A 50 -2.39 5.21 4.08
CA TYR A 50 -1.69 4.28 4.96
C TYR A 50 -0.20 4.20 4.66
N SER A 51 0.17 4.26 3.38
CA SER A 51 1.56 4.17 2.93
C SER A 51 2.40 5.36 3.39
N ASP A 52 1.83 6.56 3.37
CA ASP A 52 2.49 7.78 3.87
C ASP A 52 2.67 7.72 5.40
N LEU A 53 1.66 7.23 6.13
CA LEU A 53 1.74 7.05 7.58
C LEU A 53 2.79 6.01 7.98
N VAL A 54 2.91 4.92 7.23
CA VAL A 54 4.00 3.94 7.38
C VAL A 54 5.35 4.59 7.15
N ALA A 55 5.51 5.33 6.05
CA ALA A 55 6.75 6.03 5.73
C ALA A 55 7.12 7.06 6.82
N MET A 56 6.14 7.82 7.31
CA MET A 56 6.30 8.74 8.44
C MET A 56 6.85 8.01 9.67
N ARG A 57 6.22 6.90 10.08
CA ARG A 57 6.67 6.12 11.26
C ARG A 57 8.07 5.57 11.08
N LEU A 58 8.39 4.97 9.95
CA LEU A 58 9.73 4.45 9.65
C LEU A 58 10.77 5.58 9.65
N GLY A 59 10.42 6.76 9.12
CA GLY A 59 11.27 7.94 9.15
C GLY A 59 11.56 8.42 10.57
N MET A 60 10.53 8.50 11.42
CA MET A 60 10.65 8.92 12.83
C MET A 60 11.59 8.03 13.65
N ILE A 61 11.65 6.75 13.33
CA ILE A 61 12.56 5.79 14.01
C ILE A 61 13.90 5.58 13.27
N GLY A 62 14.19 6.38 12.24
CA GLY A 62 15.43 6.31 11.47
C GLY A 62 15.56 5.05 10.60
N GLN A 63 14.45 4.41 10.25
CA GLN A 63 14.41 3.19 9.44
C GLN A 63 13.87 3.44 8.02
N LEU A 64 13.93 4.66 7.51
CA LEU A 64 13.53 5.00 6.15
C LEU A 64 14.67 5.73 5.43
N ASN A 65 15.10 5.20 4.28
CA ASN A 65 16.02 5.89 3.37
C ASN A 65 15.25 6.62 2.26
N HIS A 66 14.30 5.91 1.67
CA HIS A 66 13.53 6.41 0.53
C HIS A 66 12.09 5.90 0.60
N TYR A 67 11.16 6.74 0.16
CA TYR A 67 9.75 6.37 0.03
C TYR A 67 9.18 6.89 -1.28
N THR A 68 8.38 6.06 -1.92
CA THR A 68 7.59 6.47 -3.08
C THR A 68 6.28 5.69 -3.18
N LYS A 69 5.20 6.37 -3.61
CA LYS A 69 3.91 5.79 -3.98
C LYS A 69 3.55 6.07 -5.45
N GLN A 70 4.55 6.41 -6.28
CA GLN A 70 4.32 6.76 -7.69
C GLN A 70 3.83 5.58 -8.55
N LEU A 71 3.80 4.38 -8.00
CA LEU A 71 3.25 3.18 -8.65
C LEU A 71 1.86 2.81 -8.12
N ALA A 72 1.22 3.70 -7.34
CA ALA A 72 -0.11 3.54 -6.79
C ALA A 72 -1.10 4.52 -7.44
N PHE A 73 -2.23 4.00 -7.96
CA PHE A 73 -3.18 4.82 -8.72
C PHE A 73 -4.63 4.50 -8.36
N PRO A 74 -5.47 5.51 -8.11
CA PRO A 74 -6.90 5.32 -7.91
C PRO A 74 -7.55 4.52 -9.04
N GLY A 75 -8.36 3.53 -8.67
CA GLY A 75 -9.09 2.70 -9.63
C GLY A 75 -8.31 1.55 -10.24
N PHE A 76 -7.03 1.35 -9.90
CA PHE A 76 -6.27 0.20 -10.40
C PHE A 76 -6.83 -1.11 -9.91
N THR A 77 -7.00 -2.05 -10.85
CA THR A 77 -7.26 -3.47 -10.60
C THR A 77 -5.96 -4.24 -10.43
N THR A 78 -6.07 -5.52 -10.09
CA THR A 78 -4.90 -6.43 -10.07
C THR A 78 -4.17 -6.48 -11.42
N ALA A 79 -4.89 -6.41 -12.54
CA ALA A 79 -4.30 -6.37 -13.88
C ALA A 79 -3.52 -5.08 -14.12
N ASP A 80 -4.09 -3.93 -13.73
CA ASP A 80 -3.44 -2.63 -13.91
C ASP A 80 -2.15 -2.53 -13.09
N VAL A 81 -2.16 -3.03 -11.84
CA VAL A 81 -0.95 -3.07 -10.99
C VAL A 81 0.11 -4.01 -11.58
N LEU A 82 -0.28 -5.17 -12.11
CA LEU A 82 0.63 -6.09 -12.77
C LEU A 82 1.31 -5.43 -13.99
N GLU A 83 0.54 -4.76 -14.84
CA GLU A 83 1.09 -4.02 -15.98
C GLU A 83 2.00 -2.87 -15.53
N ARG A 84 1.64 -2.17 -14.46
CA ARG A 84 2.46 -1.10 -13.89
C ARG A 84 3.81 -1.63 -13.38
N VAL A 85 3.82 -2.76 -12.70
CA VAL A 85 5.06 -3.42 -12.21
C VAL A 85 5.97 -3.83 -13.36
N LYS A 86 5.41 -4.24 -14.50
CA LYS A 86 6.18 -4.62 -15.70
C LYS A 86 6.76 -3.44 -16.47
N SER A 87 6.29 -2.22 -16.21
CA SER A 87 6.73 -1.04 -16.93
C SER A 87 8.23 -0.75 -16.71
N GLU A 88 8.85 -0.09 -17.65
CA GLU A 88 10.24 0.37 -17.54
C GLU A 88 10.42 1.37 -16.40
N GLU A 89 9.43 2.25 -16.21
CA GLU A 89 9.41 3.25 -15.15
C GLU A 89 9.49 2.60 -13.75
N ALA A 90 8.85 1.44 -13.56
CA ALA A 90 8.89 0.72 -12.29
C ALA A 90 10.26 0.04 -12.04
N SER A 91 11.01 -0.28 -13.08
CA SER A 91 12.21 -1.14 -12.97
C SER A 91 13.26 -0.60 -12.02
N ALA A 92 13.62 0.69 -12.12
CA ALA A 92 14.64 1.30 -11.26
C ALA A 92 14.20 1.39 -9.79
N LEU A 93 12.90 1.62 -9.54
CA LEU A 93 12.33 1.70 -8.20
C LEU A 93 12.31 0.34 -7.54
N LEU A 94 11.85 -0.68 -8.27
CA LEU A 94 11.72 -2.04 -7.76
C LEU A 94 13.07 -2.71 -7.51
N ALA A 95 14.05 -2.49 -8.39
CA ALA A 95 15.40 -3.05 -8.23
C ALA A 95 16.09 -2.58 -6.92
N ASN A 96 15.76 -1.39 -6.44
CA ASN A 96 16.33 -0.82 -5.22
C ASN A 96 15.41 -0.97 -3.99
N ALA A 97 14.20 -1.48 -4.16
CA ALA A 97 13.26 -1.65 -3.06
C ALA A 97 13.74 -2.70 -2.05
N THR A 98 13.56 -2.40 -0.77
CA THR A 98 13.76 -3.35 0.34
C THR A 98 12.46 -3.64 1.07
N LEU A 99 11.47 -2.75 0.90
CA LEU A 99 10.13 -2.89 1.45
C LEU A 99 9.11 -2.51 0.38
N ILE A 100 8.11 -3.37 0.20
CA ILE A 100 6.98 -3.13 -0.72
C ILE A 100 5.67 -3.41 0.01
N THR A 101 4.69 -2.52 -0.11
CA THR A 101 3.29 -2.79 0.21
C THR A 101 2.45 -2.78 -1.06
N ILE A 102 1.45 -3.65 -1.13
CA ILE A 102 0.54 -3.76 -2.28
C ILE A 102 -0.90 -3.70 -1.79
N SER A 103 -1.71 -2.78 -2.31
CA SER A 103 -3.17 -2.84 -2.24
C SER A 103 -3.73 -3.00 -3.65
N ALA A 104 -4.20 -4.19 -4.00
CA ALA A 104 -4.77 -4.49 -5.31
C ALA A 104 -5.81 -5.62 -5.21
N GLY A 105 -6.98 -5.43 -5.84
CA GLY A 105 -8.04 -6.43 -5.87
C GLY A 105 -9.44 -5.88 -5.59
N ALA A 106 -9.60 -4.85 -4.77
CA ALA A 106 -10.93 -4.29 -4.50
C ALA A 106 -11.59 -3.77 -5.79
N ASN A 107 -10.86 -3.08 -6.67
CA ASN A 107 -11.41 -2.53 -7.90
C ASN A 107 -11.82 -3.59 -8.92
N ASP A 108 -11.29 -4.82 -8.84
CA ASP A 108 -11.77 -5.94 -9.65
C ASP A 108 -13.25 -6.24 -9.33
N LEU A 109 -13.69 -6.03 -8.08
CA LEU A 109 -15.06 -6.22 -7.63
C LEU A 109 -15.90 -4.94 -7.66
N LEU A 110 -15.36 -3.79 -7.19
CA LEU A 110 -16.08 -2.53 -7.05
C LEU A 110 -16.70 -2.05 -8.36
N ARG A 111 -16.04 -2.30 -9.50
CA ARG A 111 -16.56 -1.99 -10.84
C ARG A 111 -17.85 -2.72 -11.20
N LEU A 112 -18.18 -3.81 -10.51
CA LEU A 112 -19.35 -4.65 -10.76
C LEU A 112 -20.52 -4.32 -9.84
N VAL A 113 -20.28 -3.50 -8.81
CA VAL A 113 -21.28 -3.14 -7.79
C VAL A 113 -22.00 -1.86 -8.22
N GLN A 114 -23.32 -1.92 -8.23
CA GLN A 114 -24.19 -0.76 -8.38
C GLN A 114 -24.71 -0.38 -6.99
N VAL A 115 -24.35 0.79 -6.51
CA VAL A 115 -24.72 1.28 -5.18
C VAL A 115 -25.81 2.34 -5.30
N ASN A 116 -26.83 2.23 -4.46
CA ASN A 116 -27.78 3.30 -4.19
C ASN A 116 -27.60 3.76 -2.74
N PRO A 117 -26.78 4.79 -2.48
CA PRO A 117 -26.45 5.22 -1.13
C PRO A 117 -27.67 5.72 -0.36
N SER A 118 -28.61 6.40 -1.05
CA SER A 118 -29.85 6.94 -0.42
C SER A 118 -30.78 5.85 0.07
N ALA A 119 -30.82 4.71 -0.62
CA ALA A 119 -31.62 3.55 -0.21
C ALA A 119 -30.84 2.58 0.68
N GLY A 120 -29.52 2.76 0.84
CA GLY A 120 -28.66 1.81 1.55
C GLY A 120 -28.64 0.43 0.89
N THR A 121 -28.77 0.38 -0.44
CA THR A 121 -28.81 -0.88 -1.20
C THR A 121 -27.67 -0.96 -2.22
N LEU A 122 -27.28 -2.19 -2.55
CA LEU A 122 -26.35 -2.47 -3.62
C LEU A 122 -26.79 -3.72 -4.40
N THR A 123 -26.37 -3.79 -5.66
CA THR A 123 -26.61 -4.95 -6.52
C THR A 123 -25.35 -5.33 -7.28
N PHE A 124 -25.18 -6.61 -7.54
CA PHE A 124 -24.12 -7.16 -8.38
C PHE A 124 -24.56 -8.51 -8.98
N SER A 125 -23.92 -8.90 -10.08
CA SER A 125 -24.08 -10.24 -10.64
C SER A 125 -23.09 -11.20 -10.01
N GLN A 126 -23.55 -12.25 -9.34
CA GLN A 126 -22.68 -13.25 -8.70
C GLN A 126 -21.73 -13.90 -9.72
N LEU A 127 -22.21 -14.22 -10.92
CA LEU A 127 -21.39 -14.79 -11.97
C LEU A 127 -20.21 -13.86 -12.36
N GLN A 128 -20.47 -12.55 -12.49
CA GLN A 128 -19.42 -11.57 -12.79
C GLN A 128 -18.41 -11.44 -11.64
N VAL A 129 -18.89 -11.45 -10.40
CA VAL A 129 -18.04 -11.43 -9.21
C VAL A 129 -17.13 -12.67 -9.15
N ASP A 130 -17.66 -13.87 -9.40
CA ASP A 130 -16.87 -15.10 -9.40
C ASP A 130 -15.81 -15.09 -10.51
N PHE A 131 -16.10 -14.56 -11.70
CA PHE A 131 -15.10 -14.33 -12.75
C PHE A 131 -14.03 -13.32 -12.33
N ALA A 132 -14.42 -12.21 -11.71
CA ALA A 132 -13.48 -11.17 -11.26
C ALA A 132 -12.56 -11.70 -10.15
N LEU A 133 -13.10 -12.46 -9.18
CA LEU A 133 -12.30 -13.11 -8.14
C LEU A 133 -11.26 -14.09 -8.73
N ASN A 134 -11.67 -14.90 -9.73
CA ASN A 134 -10.72 -15.80 -10.39
C ASN A 134 -9.66 -15.05 -11.19
N SER A 135 -10.02 -13.93 -11.84
CA SER A 135 -9.06 -13.07 -12.54
C SER A 135 -8.09 -12.39 -11.57
N ALA A 136 -8.61 -11.83 -10.46
CA ALA A 136 -7.80 -11.24 -9.40
C ALA A 136 -6.80 -12.26 -8.81
N ARG A 137 -7.23 -13.51 -8.60
CA ARG A 137 -6.34 -14.60 -8.15
C ARG A 137 -5.18 -14.84 -9.10
N LYS A 138 -5.44 -14.93 -10.41
CA LYS A 138 -4.40 -15.15 -11.43
C LYS A 138 -3.46 -13.96 -11.53
N ASN A 139 -4.02 -12.75 -11.64
CA ASN A 139 -3.24 -11.53 -11.75
C ASN A 139 -2.37 -11.30 -10.51
N MET A 140 -2.89 -11.60 -9.31
CA MET A 140 -2.10 -11.50 -8.07
C MET A 140 -0.95 -12.51 -8.07
N ALA A 141 -1.18 -13.75 -8.48
CA ALA A 141 -0.10 -14.75 -8.61
C ALA A 141 1.01 -14.26 -9.55
N ASP A 142 0.63 -13.75 -10.72
CA ASP A 142 1.57 -13.23 -11.73
C ASP A 142 2.28 -11.97 -11.21
N LEU A 143 1.57 -11.07 -10.52
CA LEU A 143 2.13 -9.86 -9.92
C LEU A 143 3.20 -10.19 -8.87
N LEU A 144 2.91 -11.13 -7.97
CA LEU A 144 3.86 -11.52 -6.93
C LEU A 144 5.07 -12.27 -7.51
N ALA A 145 4.87 -13.06 -8.57
CA ALA A 145 5.97 -13.70 -9.30
C ALA A 145 6.87 -12.64 -9.98
N GLU A 146 6.28 -11.63 -10.61
CA GLU A 146 7.02 -10.53 -11.26
C GLU A 146 7.81 -9.71 -10.22
N LEU A 147 7.25 -9.45 -9.04
CA LEU A 147 7.96 -8.76 -7.96
C LEU A 147 9.14 -9.55 -7.41
N LYS A 148 9.06 -10.88 -7.34
CA LYS A 148 10.22 -11.71 -6.98
C LYS A 148 11.40 -11.53 -7.94
N LEU A 149 11.10 -11.32 -9.21
CA LEU A 149 12.13 -11.12 -10.25
C LEU A 149 12.70 -9.69 -10.20
N ARG A 150 11.84 -8.68 -10.06
CA ARG A 150 12.22 -7.26 -10.18
C ARG A 150 12.69 -6.62 -8.89
N ALA A 151 12.25 -7.13 -7.74
CA ALA A 151 12.58 -6.63 -6.41
C ALA A 151 13.08 -7.76 -5.49
N PRO A 152 14.19 -8.47 -5.86
CA PRO A 152 14.62 -9.69 -5.16
C PRO A 152 15.04 -9.47 -3.72
N ASN A 153 15.32 -8.23 -3.33
CA ASN A 153 15.73 -7.86 -1.97
C ASN A 153 14.58 -7.32 -1.11
N ALA A 154 13.38 -7.16 -1.69
CA ALA A 154 12.27 -6.54 -0.99
C ALA A 154 11.48 -7.55 -0.16
N LYS A 155 11.15 -7.16 1.07
CA LYS A 155 10.05 -7.76 1.83
C LYS A 155 8.73 -7.22 1.28
N VAL A 156 7.87 -8.10 0.83
CA VAL A 156 6.60 -7.74 0.19
C VAL A 156 5.44 -8.04 1.13
N TYR A 157 4.56 -7.06 1.32
CA TYR A 157 3.35 -7.14 2.14
C TYR A 157 2.12 -6.88 1.29
N VAL A 158 1.21 -7.85 1.23
CA VAL A 158 -0.06 -7.74 0.52
C VAL A 158 -1.13 -7.28 1.51
N MET A 159 -1.66 -6.08 1.30
CA MET A 159 -2.68 -5.50 2.18
C MET A 159 -4.04 -6.11 1.86
N GLY A 160 -4.73 -6.60 2.90
CA GLY A 160 -6.14 -6.96 2.82
C GLY A 160 -7.05 -5.73 2.78
N TYR A 161 -8.34 -6.00 2.64
CA TYR A 161 -9.37 -4.96 2.55
C TYR A 161 -10.37 -5.06 3.68
N TYR A 162 -10.93 -3.91 4.06
CA TYR A 162 -12.02 -3.73 5.01
C TYR A 162 -13.38 -3.77 4.29
N PHE A 163 -14.48 -3.92 5.08
CA PHE A 163 -15.84 -3.85 4.55
C PHE A 163 -16.22 -2.42 4.19
N ALA A 164 -16.36 -2.14 2.89
CA ALA A 164 -16.49 -0.79 2.34
C ALA A 164 -17.90 -0.18 2.43
N TYR A 165 -18.91 -0.97 2.82
CA TYR A 165 -20.32 -0.56 2.79
C TYR A 165 -21.00 -0.65 4.18
N PRO A 166 -20.52 0.07 5.21
CA PRO A 166 -21.03 -0.06 6.58
C PRO A 166 -22.50 0.36 6.74
N THR A 167 -23.00 1.19 5.82
CA THR A 167 -24.38 1.70 5.82
C THR A 167 -25.37 0.89 4.98
N VAL A 168 -24.91 -0.16 4.28
CA VAL A 168 -25.79 -1.01 3.49
C VAL A 168 -26.79 -1.73 4.40
N HIS A 169 -27.99 -1.99 3.88
CA HIS A 169 -29.06 -2.65 4.62
C HIS A 169 -28.60 -4.00 5.21
N ALA A 170 -29.02 -4.29 6.44
CA ALA A 170 -28.56 -5.47 7.18
C ALA A 170 -28.74 -6.78 6.41
N THR A 171 -29.83 -6.93 5.64
CA THR A 171 -30.13 -8.12 4.83
C THR A 171 -29.14 -8.35 3.68
N GLN A 172 -28.42 -7.32 3.24
CA GLN A 172 -27.42 -7.42 2.16
C GLN A 172 -25.99 -7.50 2.69
N LYS A 173 -25.78 -7.10 3.97
CA LYS A 173 -24.46 -6.96 4.57
C LYS A 173 -23.70 -8.28 4.58
N GLU A 174 -24.34 -9.36 4.95
CA GLU A 174 -23.71 -10.70 5.02
C GLU A 174 -23.25 -11.17 3.63
N GLY A 175 -24.15 -11.12 2.63
CA GLY A 175 -23.81 -11.56 1.27
C GLY A 175 -22.72 -10.73 0.62
N THR A 176 -22.73 -9.41 0.85
CA THR A 176 -21.70 -8.50 0.34
C THR A 176 -20.35 -8.74 1.04
N ASN A 177 -20.38 -8.89 2.37
CA ASN A 177 -19.19 -9.20 3.15
C ASN A 177 -18.56 -10.54 2.75
N ALA A 178 -19.39 -11.53 2.40
CA ALA A 178 -18.88 -12.83 1.95
C ALA A 178 -18.01 -12.70 0.67
N GLN A 179 -18.32 -11.77 -0.24
CA GLN A 179 -17.49 -11.55 -1.44
C GLN A 179 -16.16 -10.89 -1.08
N LEU A 180 -16.16 -9.94 -0.15
CA LEU A 180 -14.93 -9.35 0.38
C LEU A 180 -14.03 -10.40 1.05
N LEU A 181 -14.61 -11.26 1.90
CA LEU A 181 -13.84 -12.31 2.58
C LEU A 181 -13.24 -13.31 1.59
N LYS A 182 -13.95 -13.64 0.48
CA LYS A 182 -13.37 -14.44 -0.61
C LYS A 182 -12.15 -13.74 -1.24
N LEU A 183 -12.25 -12.42 -1.49
CA LEU A 183 -11.12 -11.66 -2.02
C LEU A 183 -9.94 -11.69 -1.04
N ASN A 184 -10.17 -11.37 0.24
CA ASN A 184 -9.11 -11.39 1.25
C ASN A 184 -8.44 -12.76 1.37
N THR A 185 -9.23 -13.85 1.34
CA THR A 185 -8.70 -15.23 1.33
C THR A 185 -7.83 -15.50 0.10
N ILE A 186 -8.23 -15.01 -1.08
CA ILE A 186 -7.41 -15.12 -2.30
C ILE A 186 -6.09 -14.38 -2.13
N LEU A 187 -6.12 -13.13 -1.64
CA LEU A 187 -4.92 -12.33 -1.43
C LEU A 187 -3.96 -12.98 -0.44
N GLU A 188 -4.48 -13.49 0.68
CA GLU A 188 -3.73 -14.22 1.70
C GLU A 188 -3.06 -15.47 1.11
N GLN A 189 -3.84 -16.33 0.44
CA GLN A 189 -3.31 -17.55 -0.19
C GLN A 189 -2.23 -17.26 -1.24
N GLN A 190 -2.40 -16.21 -2.07
CA GLN A 190 -1.39 -15.88 -3.07
C GLN A 190 -0.12 -15.31 -2.41
N ALA A 191 -0.25 -14.49 -1.36
CA ALA A 191 0.88 -14.00 -0.60
C ALA A 191 1.67 -15.14 0.04
N GLU A 192 0.99 -16.07 0.72
CA GLU A 192 1.61 -17.25 1.35
C GLU A 192 2.31 -18.15 0.33
N GLN A 193 1.66 -18.49 -0.79
CA GLN A 193 2.24 -19.28 -1.88
C GLN A 193 3.49 -18.61 -2.48
N ALA A 194 3.49 -17.28 -2.51
CA ALA A 194 4.65 -16.50 -2.93
C ALA A 194 5.74 -16.39 -1.83
N GLY A 195 5.52 -16.84 -0.60
CA GLY A 195 6.42 -16.62 0.53
C GLY A 195 6.49 -15.15 0.95
N MET A 196 5.39 -14.42 0.75
CA MET A 196 5.21 -13.01 1.11
C MET A 196 4.20 -12.90 2.26
N THR A 197 4.09 -11.72 2.86
CA THR A 197 3.26 -11.52 4.05
C THR A 197 1.91 -10.91 3.68
N TYR A 198 0.81 -11.52 4.11
CA TYR A 198 -0.51 -10.90 4.08
C TYR A 198 -0.72 -10.05 5.32
N VAL A 199 -1.33 -8.88 5.18
CA VAL A 199 -1.67 -7.96 6.26
C VAL A 199 -3.19 -7.90 6.40
N ASN A 200 -3.72 -8.46 7.49
CA ASN A 200 -5.14 -8.40 7.78
C ASN A 200 -5.56 -6.98 8.21
N VAL A 201 -6.32 -6.32 7.35
CA VAL A 201 -6.91 -4.99 7.61
C VAL A 201 -8.37 -5.12 8.05
N TYR A 202 -9.04 -6.22 7.71
CA TYR A 202 -10.47 -6.42 7.92
C TYR A 202 -10.89 -6.27 9.38
N ASP A 203 -10.14 -6.88 10.29
CA ASP A 203 -10.47 -6.91 11.72
C ASP A 203 -10.40 -5.52 12.37
N ALA A 204 -9.56 -4.62 11.85
CA ALA A 204 -9.41 -3.27 12.38
C ALA A 204 -10.63 -2.37 12.11
N PHE A 205 -11.45 -2.70 11.10
CA PHE A 205 -12.63 -1.93 10.71
C PHE A 205 -13.93 -2.54 11.20
N GLY A 206 -14.10 -3.86 11.05
CA GLY A 206 -15.38 -4.54 11.28
C GLY A 206 -16.47 -4.11 10.29
N LEU A 207 -17.72 -4.53 10.56
CA LEU A 207 -18.86 -4.29 9.64
C LEU A 207 -19.60 -2.97 9.87
N GLN A 208 -19.24 -2.18 10.89
CA GLN A 208 -19.94 -0.98 11.32
C GLN A 208 -19.05 0.27 11.32
N ALA A 209 -18.01 0.27 10.50
CA ALA A 209 -16.93 1.26 10.51
C ALA A 209 -17.33 2.63 9.92
N THR A 210 -18.52 3.16 10.23
CA THR A 210 -19.01 4.45 9.70
C THR A 210 -18.13 5.64 10.11
N HIS A 211 -17.45 5.57 11.24
CA HIS A 211 -16.53 6.62 11.67
C HIS A 211 -15.21 6.63 10.88
N TYR A 212 -14.83 5.49 10.28
CA TYR A 212 -13.68 5.41 9.35
C TYR A 212 -14.09 5.71 7.91
N LEU A 213 -15.36 5.44 7.56
CA LEU A 213 -15.95 5.57 6.24
C LEU A 213 -17.12 6.58 6.28
N PRO A 214 -16.83 7.88 6.43
CA PRO A 214 -17.87 8.89 6.72
C PRO A 214 -18.74 9.24 5.51
N ASN A 215 -18.26 9.03 4.28
CA ASN A 215 -19.03 9.32 3.06
C ASN A 215 -19.74 8.06 2.57
N ILE A 216 -21.07 8.02 2.69
CA ILE A 216 -21.90 6.87 2.28
C ILE A 216 -21.86 6.59 0.77
N ALA A 217 -21.43 7.54 -0.03
CA ALA A 217 -21.32 7.43 -1.48
C ALA A 217 -19.90 7.08 -1.95
N ASP A 218 -18.98 6.89 -1.00
CA ASP A 218 -17.57 6.61 -1.29
C ASP A 218 -17.06 5.46 -0.42
N VAL A 219 -16.02 4.76 -0.89
CA VAL A 219 -15.47 3.57 -0.22
C VAL A 219 -14.16 3.86 0.53
N HIS A 220 -13.61 5.07 0.40
CA HIS A 220 -12.31 5.42 0.95
C HIS A 220 -12.40 5.81 2.43
N PRO A 221 -11.38 5.47 3.22
CA PRO A 221 -11.35 5.82 4.63
C PRO A 221 -10.90 7.28 4.84
N ASN A 222 -11.30 7.83 5.97
CA ASN A 222 -10.70 9.04 6.48
C ASN A 222 -9.31 8.77 7.10
N PHE A 223 -8.66 9.80 7.65
CA PHE A 223 -7.34 9.70 8.27
C PHE A 223 -7.25 8.62 9.36
N GLU A 224 -8.27 8.51 10.20
CA GLU A 224 -8.32 7.49 11.25
C GLU A 224 -8.40 6.07 10.67
N GLY A 225 -9.16 5.88 9.60
CA GLY A 225 -9.19 4.60 8.90
C GLY A 225 -7.83 4.25 8.25
N TYR A 226 -7.17 5.22 7.64
CA TYR A 226 -5.81 5.02 7.12
C TYR A 226 -4.80 4.72 8.23
N ARG A 227 -4.95 5.33 9.41
CA ARG A 227 -4.15 5.00 10.60
C ARG A 227 -4.33 3.54 11.01
N GLN A 228 -5.56 3.02 10.99
CA GLN A 228 -5.81 1.60 11.29
C GLN A 228 -5.10 0.68 10.28
N MET A 229 -5.14 1.01 9.00
CA MET A 229 -4.43 0.24 7.97
C MET A 229 -2.91 0.29 8.20
N ALA A 230 -2.36 1.48 8.48
CA ALA A 230 -0.94 1.65 8.78
C ALA A 230 -0.52 0.86 10.02
N ASN A 231 -1.34 0.87 11.08
CA ASN A 231 -1.06 0.13 12.31
C ASN A 231 -1.12 -1.39 12.09
N ALA A 232 -2.06 -1.90 11.27
CA ALA A 232 -2.10 -3.30 10.89
C ALA A 232 -0.80 -3.73 10.18
N PHE A 233 -0.30 -2.89 9.25
CA PHE A 233 0.99 -3.11 8.60
C PHE A 233 2.14 -3.07 9.61
N LEU A 234 2.25 -2.01 10.42
CA LEU A 234 3.35 -1.82 11.37
C LEU A 234 3.43 -2.95 12.40
N LYS A 235 2.29 -3.48 12.82
CA LYS A 235 2.22 -4.67 13.68
C LYS A 235 2.77 -5.91 12.96
N SER A 236 2.40 -6.14 11.70
CA SER A 236 2.91 -7.23 10.88
C SER A 236 4.41 -7.09 10.60
N TYR A 237 4.89 -5.86 10.36
CA TYR A 237 6.28 -5.54 10.08
C TYR A 237 7.20 -5.75 11.30
N SER A 238 6.78 -5.29 12.48
CA SER A 238 7.59 -5.33 13.70
C SER A 238 7.33 -6.56 14.61
N GLY A 239 6.26 -7.31 14.34
CA GLY A 239 5.80 -8.39 15.21
C GLY A 239 5.14 -7.93 16.51
N SER A 240 4.89 -6.62 16.69
CA SER A 240 4.31 -6.05 17.91
C SER A 240 3.58 -4.73 17.64
N ASP A 241 2.82 -4.24 18.63
CA ASP A 241 2.15 -2.94 18.58
C ASP A 241 3.09 -1.75 18.93
N GLY A 242 4.39 -2.01 19.16
CA GLY A 242 5.35 -0.98 19.59
C GLY A 242 5.61 0.16 18.58
N LEU A 243 5.27 -0.05 17.31
CA LEU A 243 5.35 0.97 16.27
C LEU A 243 3.99 1.63 15.96
N ALA A 244 2.93 1.30 16.69
CA ALA A 244 1.61 1.85 16.40
C ALA A 244 1.61 3.39 16.45
N ILE A 245 0.88 3.99 15.51
CA ILE A 245 0.66 5.42 15.41
C ILE A 245 -0.56 5.77 16.25
N SER A 246 -0.44 6.66 17.20
CA SER A 246 -1.58 7.19 17.96
C SER A 246 -2.32 8.27 17.17
N THR A 247 -3.56 8.57 17.56
CA THR A 247 -4.36 9.65 16.96
C THR A 247 -3.67 11.01 17.06
N THR A 248 -2.92 11.26 18.14
CA THR A 248 -2.22 12.53 18.37
C THR A 248 -0.97 12.71 17.52
N GLU A 249 -0.49 11.65 16.90
CA GLU A 249 0.69 11.67 16.00
C GLU A 249 0.31 11.82 14.53
N LEU A 250 -0.97 11.83 14.20
CA LEU A 250 -1.42 12.04 12.84
C LEU A 250 -0.99 13.42 12.34
N PRO A 251 -0.48 13.51 11.10
CA PRO A 251 -0.19 14.80 10.49
C PRO A 251 -1.50 15.60 10.30
N LYS A 252 -1.38 16.91 10.17
CA LYS A 252 -2.53 17.72 9.81
C LYS A 252 -2.97 17.37 8.38
N PRO A 253 -4.28 17.24 8.13
CA PRO A 253 -4.79 17.05 6.77
C PRO A 253 -4.30 18.14 5.83
N ASN A 254 -3.87 17.74 4.66
CA ASN A 254 -3.46 18.63 3.57
C ASN A 254 -3.90 18.05 2.22
N PRO A 255 -5.21 17.82 2.05
CA PRO A 255 -5.73 17.22 0.83
C PRO A 255 -5.46 18.12 -0.38
N MET A 256 -5.14 17.51 -1.51
CA MET A 256 -4.94 18.18 -2.78
C MET A 256 -5.83 17.53 -3.83
N THR A 257 -6.48 18.37 -4.62
CA THR A 257 -7.15 17.89 -5.83
C THR A 257 -6.10 17.41 -6.84
N PHE A 258 -6.54 16.57 -7.74
CA PHE A 258 -5.66 16.10 -8.82
C PHE A 258 -5.10 17.27 -9.65
N GLN A 259 -5.90 18.30 -9.88
CA GLN A 259 -5.48 19.49 -10.61
C GLN A 259 -4.35 20.24 -9.87
N GLU A 260 -4.48 20.46 -8.56
CA GLU A 260 -3.43 21.11 -7.75
C GLU A 260 -2.13 20.32 -7.73
N ILE A 261 -2.21 18.98 -7.73
CA ILE A 261 -1.03 18.12 -7.84
C ILE A 261 -0.33 18.34 -9.18
N MET A 262 -1.09 18.40 -10.28
CA MET A 262 -0.54 18.64 -11.61
C MET A 262 0.10 20.03 -11.75
N GLU A 263 -0.55 21.05 -11.23
CA GLU A 263 -0.04 22.43 -11.24
C GLU A 263 1.29 22.54 -10.47
N LYS A 264 1.37 21.97 -9.27
CA LYS A 264 2.61 21.95 -8.47
C LYS A 264 3.76 21.21 -9.16
N GLN A 265 3.45 20.17 -9.92
CA GLN A 265 4.46 19.45 -10.71
C GLN A 265 4.97 20.26 -11.88
N ALA A 266 4.07 20.91 -12.61
CA ALA A 266 4.46 21.82 -13.71
C ALA A 266 5.39 22.92 -13.20
N GLU A 267 5.03 23.57 -12.08
CA GLU A 267 5.87 24.60 -11.43
C GLU A 267 7.25 24.07 -11.00
N SER A 268 7.34 22.83 -10.52
CA SER A 268 8.61 22.23 -10.10
C SER A 268 9.55 21.93 -11.26
N ASN A 269 9.00 21.64 -12.44
CA ASN A 269 9.76 21.36 -13.65
C ASN A 269 10.25 22.64 -14.35
N GLU A 270 9.62 23.80 -14.11
CA GLU A 270 10.02 25.08 -14.70
C GLU A 270 11.13 25.81 -13.91
N LYS A 271 11.45 25.38 -12.68
CA LYS A 271 12.50 26.00 -11.85
C LYS A 271 13.89 25.49 -12.21
N PRO A 272 14.90 26.36 -12.36
CA PRO A 272 16.25 25.94 -12.74
C PRO A 272 16.94 25.08 -11.66
N VAL A 273 17.72 24.11 -12.11
CA VAL A 273 18.35 23.02 -11.36
C VAL A 273 19.17 23.46 -10.11
N VAL A 274 19.61 24.70 -10.03
CA VAL A 274 20.47 25.22 -8.95
C VAL A 274 19.73 25.35 -7.61
N GLU A 275 18.39 25.55 -7.63
CA GLU A 275 17.59 25.68 -6.41
C GLU A 275 17.07 24.33 -5.89
N GLN A 276 17.25 23.26 -6.68
CA GLN A 276 16.73 21.92 -6.37
C GLN A 276 17.59 21.15 -5.35
N GLN A 277 18.86 21.50 -5.17
CA GLN A 277 19.74 20.70 -4.30
C GLN A 277 19.47 20.86 -2.79
N GLU A 278 18.88 21.96 -2.34
CA GLU A 278 18.51 22.15 -0.93
C GLU A 278 17.11 21.61 -0.55
N LYS A 279 16.22 21.41 -1.54
CA LYS A 279 14.85 20.91 -1.33
C LYS A 279 14.65 19.42 -1.64
N VAL A 280 15.70 18.72 -2.05
CA VAL A 280 15.65 17.34 -2.57
C VAL A 280 15.11 16.30 -1.56
N ALA A 281 15.17 16.56 -0.24
CA ALA A 281 14.59 15.66 0.75
C ALA A 281 13.05 15.68 0.79
N THR A 282 12.41 16.82 0.44
CA THR A 282 10.94 16.97 0.51
C THR A 282 10.26 16.76 -0.86
N VAL A 283 10.97 16.99 -1.96
CA VAL A 283 10.39 17.01 -3.34
C VAL A 283 10.48 15.64 -4.03
N ARG A 284 11.34 14.72 -3.59
CA ARG A 284 11.41 13.37 -4.20
C ARG A 284 10.13 12.54 -4.05
N SER A 285 9.26 12.88 -3.11
CA SER A 285 7.93 12.26 -2.99
C SER A 285 6.95 12.73 -4.08
N ILE A 286 7.21 13.87 -4.73
CA ILE A 286 6.29 14.51 -5.70
C ILE A 286 6.62 14.09 -7.15
N GLN A 287 7.87 13.80 -7.48
CA GLN A 287 8.27 13.39 -8.85
C GLN A 287 7.63 12.08 -9.34
N GLY A 288 7.07 11.29 -8.42
CA GLY A 288 6.32 10.07 -8.74
C GLY A 288 5.02 10.28 -9.52
N PHE A 289 4.50 11.51 -9.57
CA PHE A 289 3.18 11.77 -10.16
C PHE A 289 3.19 12.12 -11.66
N ILE A 290 4.35 12.33 -12.30
CA ILE A 290 4.39 12.70 -13.74
C ILE A 290 3.87 11.56 -14.64
N GLY A 291 4.13 10.30 -14.31
CA GLY A 291 3.52 9.16 -14.98
C GLY A 291 2.01 9.06 -14.82
N TYR A 292 1.47 9.74 -13.80
CA TYR A 292 0.04 9.74 -13.46
C TYR A 292 -0.81 10.46 -14.53
N ALA A 293 -0.36 11.62 -15.00
CA ALA A 293 -1.11 12.44 -15.95
C ALA A 293 -1.27 11.78 -17.32
N THR A 294 -0.16 11.26 -17.87
CA THR A 294 -0.15 10.62 -19.20
C THR A 294 -0.99 9.34 -19.21
N PHE A 295 -1.07 8.65 -18.07
CA PHE A 295 -1.83 7.42 -17.93
C PHE A 295 -3.34 7.70 -17.74
N ILE A 296 -3.72 8.71 -16.95
CA ILE A 296 -5.13 9.11 -16.79
C ILE A 296 -5.73 9.62 -18.09
N GLU A 297 -4.97 10.33 -18.93
CA GLU A 297 -5.43 10.69 -20.27
C GLU A 297 -5.71 9.45 -21.13
N LYS A 298 -4.90 8.41 -21.04
CA LYS A 298 -5.16 7.13 -21.72
C LYS A 298 -6.38 6.40 -21.16
N ILE A 299 -6.63 6.45 -19.84
CA ILE A 299 -7.85 5.87 -19.25
C ILE A 299 -9.10 6.65 -19.69
N LYS A 300 -9.06 7.98 -19.67
CA LYS A 300 -10.19 8.81 -20.15
C LYS A 300 -10.47 8.59 -21.64
N ALA A 301 -9.44 8.44 -22.46
CA ALA A 301 -9.58 8.11 -23.87
C ALA A 301 -10.19 6.71 -24.08
N ASN A 302 -9.86 5.73 -23.25
CA ASN A 302 -10.46 4.38 -23.32
C ASN A 302 -11.89 4.32 -22.73
N GLN A 303 -12.24 5.19 -21.79
CA GLN A 303 -13.61 5.26 -21.24
C GLN A 303 -14.59 6.05 -22.13
N SER A 304 -14.09 6.87 -23.05
CA SER A 304 -14.92 7.58 -24.04
C SER A 304 -15.40 6.69 -25.20
N ILE A 305 -14.94 5.45 -25.30
CA ILE A 305 -15.45 4.46 -26.24
C ILE A 305 -16.63 3.75 -25.55
N GLN A 306 -17.80 4.41 -25.54
CA GLN A 306 -19.07 3.76 -25.19
C GLN A 306 -19.43 2.76 -26.31
N PRO A 307 -19.88 1.55 -25.97
CA PRO A 307 -20.46 0.68 -27.00
C PRO A 307 -21.75 1.33 -27.51
N GLN A 308 -21.83 1.50 -28.82
CA GLN A 308 -23.09 1.86 -29.47
C GLN A 308 -24.13 0.78 -29.15
N ARG A 309 -25.30 1.24 -28.73
CA ARG A 309 -26.51 0.39 -28.54
C ARG A 309 -26.81 -0.34 -29.84
N ILE A 310 -26.91 -1.64 -29.75
CA ILE A 310 -27.77 -2.46 -30.59
C ILE A 310 -28.92 -2.93 -29.71
#